data_d63e0efff952938ca75381205ece8dc9
#
_entry.id   d63e0efff952938ca75381205ece8dc9
#
_cell.length_a   1.000
_cell.length_b   1.000
_cell.length_c   1.000
_cell.angle_alpha   90.00
_cell.angle_beta   90.00
_cell.angle_gamma   90.00
#
_symmetry.space_group_name_H-M   'P 1'
#
loop_
_entity.id
_entity.type
_entity.pdbx_description
1 polymer ?
#
loop_
_entity_poly.entity_id
_entity_poly.type
_entity_poly.pdbx_seq_one_letter_code
_entity_poly.pdbx_strand_id
1 'polypeptide(L)'
;MRKVLVFRRLKGLLLLLVFLCLLLGPATLADGDAPTLAFLRFGNSPDFQLTDKAVLDMLEAYGYVSAAERATLQAGNDLHGEKINILYREAGFDLPTANLMVEDALDEGADVLLTLSTQVGMIAANAISDMDDPPVLVFAIVALPYTAGIAEAPCIKPDNITGTEMFVDTAEWFAIPYKQNPDFANLGVIIDPNGPSAEGYKAGLEQFVMATGANLEVATATTAPEMALAADTLIDKGVDAIFLPPRTSSPSGLPAVVTASYGVPVYSALVSDVIYGVTVGNGFEGWYREGVIAARMVIGYLRGELDIATTGIAVTPSFKVAVNLDAADTQGVTISEALLAEADYVIEDDLGAGAALESLGFNLSLPEMSLEERVADDRAFLENLRCTPEMIAEQRAALEAQS
;
A
#
# COMPACT_ATOMS: atom_id res chain seq x y z
N MET A 1 -11.19 -73.62 14.99
CA MET A 1 -10.52 -73.25 13.73
C MET A 1 -11.10 -71.97 13.01
N ARG A 2 -12.34 -71.58 13.20
CA ARG A 2 -12.93 -70.37 12.51
C ARG A 2 -12.43 -69.01 13.02
N LYS A 3 -12.05 -68.88 14.29
CA LYS A 3 -11.60 -67.59 14.87
C LYS A 3 -10.20 -67.15 14.45
N VAL A 4 -9.32 -68.03 14.03
CA VAL A 4 -7.95 -67.71 13.62
C VAL A 4 -7.91 -67.16 12.18
N LEU A 5 -8.85 -67.55 11.31
CA LEU A 5 -8.90 -67.08 9.92
C LEU A 5 -9.37 -65.61 9.78
N VAL A 6 -10.24 -65.16 10.68
CA VAL A 6 -10.78 -63.77 10.66
C VAL A 6 -9.69 -62.77 11.07
N PHE A 7 -8.86 -63.12 12.07
CA PHE A 7 -7.76 -62.27 12.52
C PHE A 7 -6.62 -62.12 11.48
N ARG A 8 -6.39 -63.09 10.66
CA ARG A 8 -5.40 -63.02 9.58
C ARG A 8 -5.85 -62.15 8.39
N ARG A 9 -7.17 -62.15 8.10
CA ARG A 9 -7.75 -61.29 7.05
C ARG A 9 -7.81 -59.82 7.47
N LEU A 10 -8.04 -59.54 8.76
CA LEU A 10 -8.06 -58.18 9.29
C LEU A 10 -6.67 -57.55 9.31
N LYS A 11 -5.61 -58.31 9.64
CA LYS A 11 -4.21 -57.85 9.57
C LYS A 11 -3.75 -57.56 8.15
N GLY A 12 -4.19 -58.40 7.19
CA GLY A 12 -3.89 -58.17 5.76
C GLY A 12 -4.57 -56.92 5.22
N LEU A 13 -5.81 -56.64 5.63
CA LEU A 13 -6.56 -55.45 5.23
C LEU A 13 -6.00 -54.18 5.84
N LEU A 14 -5.54 -54.24 7.11
CA LEU A 14 -4.90 -53.11 7.78
C LEU A 14 -3.53 -52.76 7.18
N LEU A 15 -2.75 -53.78 6.80
CA LEU A 15 -1.47 -53.60 6.10
C LEU A 15 -1.66 -53.04 4.67
N LEU A 16 -2.74 -53.43 3.98
CA LEU A 16 -3.04 -52.89 2.66
C LEU A 16 -3.50 -51.42 2.74
N LEU A 17 -4.27 -51.02 3.77
CA LEU A 17 -4.66 -49.65 4.02
C LEU A 17 -3.47 -48.76 4.41
N VAL A 18 -2.54 -49.25 5.22
CA VAL A 18 -1.32 -48.50 5.59
C VAL A 18 -0.37 -48.34 4.37
N PHE A 19 -0.30 -49.37 3.47
CA PHE A 19 0.49 -49.29 2.26
C PHE A 19 -0.15 -48.37 1.20
N LEU A 20 -1.50 -48.26 1.18
CA LEU A 20 -2.21 -47.31 0.31
C LEU A 20 -2.07 -45.86 0.79
N CYS A 21 -1.98 -45.61 2.10
CA CYS A 21 -1.70 -44.28 2.66
C CYS A 21 -0.22 -43.86 2.46
N LEU A 22 0.71 -44.80 2.30
CA LEU A 22 2.11 -44.52 2.00
C LEU A 22 2.36 -44.26 0.50
N LEU A 23 1.39 -44.59 -0.37
CA LEU A 23 1.44 -44.29 -1.82
C LEU A 23 0.74 -42.96 -2.17
N LEU A 24 0.03 -42.36 -1.24
CA LEU A 24 -0.36 -40.97 -1.31
C LEU A 24 0.82 -40.14 -0.76
N GLY A 25 1.89 -40.06 -1.55
CA GLY A 25 2.88 -39.01 -1.40
C GLY A 25 2.16 -37.65 -1.36
N PRO A 26 2.80 -36.60 -0.83
CA PRO A 26 2.21 -35.26 -0.92
C PRO A 26 1.76 -35.07 -2.37
N ALA A 27 0.52 -34.65 -2.56
CA ALA A 27 0.01 -34.33 -3.88
C ALA A 27 1.03 -33.35 -4.48
N THR A 28 1.86 -33.88 -5.38
CA THR A 28 2.58 -33.03 -6.30
C THR A 28 1.45 -32.32 -7.05
N LEU A 29 1.41 -31.00 -6.93
CA LEU A 29 0.64 -30.17 -7.86
C LEU A 29 0.88 -30.79 -9.25
N ALA A 30 -0.21 -31.10 -9.93
CA ALA A 30 -0.14 -31.57 -11.32
C ALA A 30 0.81 -30.62 -12.08
N ASP A 31 1.47 -31.14 -13.13
CA ASP A 31 2.16 -30.34 -14.16
C ASP A 31 1.14 -29.33 -14.75
N GLY A 32 0.81 -28.32 -13.98
CA GLY A 32 0.10 -27.13 -14.41
C GLY A 32 1.12 -26.05 -14.71
N ASP A 33 0.82 -25.19 -15.66
CA ASP A 33 1.62 -24.02 -15.98
C ASP A 33 1.93 -23.22 -14.69
N ALA A 34 3.10 -22.58 -14.64
CA ALA A 34 3.49 -21.75 -13.50
C ALA A 34 2.42 -20.69 -13.22
N PRO A 35 2.03 -20.43 -11.95
CA PRO A 35 0.99 -19.46 -11.63
C PRO A 35 1.34 -18.08 -12.18
N THR A 36 0.33 -17.34 -12.60
CA THR A 36 0.46 -16.00 -13.17
C THR A 36 0.07 -14.93 -12.15
N LEU A 37 1.04 -14.12 -11.75
CA LEU A 37 0.87 -12.93 -10.92
C LEU A 37 0.80 -11.69 -11.81
N ALA A 38 -0.30 -10.99 -11.84
CA ALA A 38 -0.36 -9.67 -12.43
C ALA A 38 0.03 -8.63 -11.37
N PHE A 39 1.18 -8.00 -11.55
CA PHE A 39 1.69 -6.94 -10.70
C PHE A 39 1.41 -5.59 -11.33
N LEU A 40 0.35 -4.93 -10.87
CA LEU A 40 -0.31 -3.79 -11.51
C LEU A 40 -0.12 -2.51 -10.70
N ARG A 41 0.55 -1.51 -11.27
CA ARG A 41 0.85 -0.24 -10.62
C ARG A 41 0.12 0.91 -11.28
N PHE A 42 -0.38 1.87 -10.49
CA PHE A 42 -1.02 3.06 -11.06
C PHE A 42 -0.01 4.00 -11.74
N GLY A 43 1.20 4.08 -11.22
CA GLY A 43 2.25 4.91 -11.77
C GLY A 43 3.63 4.53 -11.26
N ASN A 44 4.63 5.32 -11.63
CA ASN A 44 6.00 5.15 -11.23
C ASN A 44 6.47 6.38 -10.47
N SER A 45 6.52 6.27 -9.14
CA SER A 45 7.10 7.26 -8.23
C SER A 45 8.10 6.56 -7.30
N PRO A 46 8.98 7.28 -6.61
CA PRO A 46 9.88 6.69 -5.62
C PRO A 46 9.16 5.81 -4.59
N ASP A 47 7.96 6.21 -4.16
CA ASP A 47 7.12 5.46 -3.21
C ASP A 47 6.73 4.09 -3.77
N PHE A 48 6.20 4.05 -4.99
CA PHE A 48 5.86 2.80 -5.67
C PHE A 48 7.10 1.92 -5.87
N GLN A 49 8.26 2.52 -6.20
CA GLN A 49 9.51 1.78 -6.36
C GLN A 49 9.95 1.09 -5.05
N LEU A 50 9.68 1.68 -3.88
CA LEU A 50 9.96 1.04 -2.59
C LEU A 50 9.09 -0.18 -2.35
N THR A 51 7.81 -0.10 -2.69
CA THR A 51 6.88 -1.23 -2.59
C THR A 51 7.24 -2.31 -3.59
N ASP A 52 7.56 -1.94 -4.84
CA ASP A 52 8.06 -2.86 -5.87
C ASP A 52 9.30 -3.61 -5.38
N LYS A 53 10.28 -2.85 -4.85
CA LYS A 53 11.51 -3.43 -4.31
C LYS A 53 11.20 -4.48 -3.25
N ALA A 54 10.30 -4.19 -2.32
CA ALA A 54 9.94 -5.10 -1.25
C ALA A 54 9.27 -6.38 -1.76
N VAL A 55 8.35 -6.26 -2.72
CA VAL A 55 7.70 -7.41 -3.35
C VAL A 55 8.74 -8.29 -4.05
N LEU A 56 9.64 -7.69 -4.84
CA LEU A 56 10.69 -8.40 -5.54
C LEU A 56 11.71 -9.03 -4.56
N ASP A 57 12.08 -8.35 -3.48
CA ASP A 57 12.95 -8.88 -2.42
C ASP A 57 12.32 -10.14 -1.79
N MET A 58 11.01 -10.12 -1.54
CA MET A 58 10.29 -11.28 -0.99
C MET A 58 10.21 -12.43 -1.99
N LEU A 59 9.85 -12.17 -3.24
CA LEU A 59 9.80 -13.20 -4.30
C LEU A 59 11.17 -13.83 -4.52
N GLU A 60 12.26 -13.05 -4.48
CA GLU A 60 13.63 -13.54 -4.58
C GLU A 60 14.04 -14.36 -3.34
N ALA A 61 13.72 -13.89 -2.13
CA ALA A 61 14.00 -14.60 -0.88
C ALA A 61 13.31 -15.98 -0.81
N TYR A 62 12.15 -16.13 -1.44
CA TYR A 62 11.44 -17.40 -1.58
C TYR A 62 11.87 -18.21 -2.81
N GLY A 63 12.72 -17.65 -3.65
CA GLY A 63 13.22 -18.28 -4.87
C GLY A 63 12.17 -18.44 -5.97
N TYR A 64 11.10 -17.64 -5.96
CA TYR A 64 10.18 -17.50 -7.10
C TYR A 64 10.83 -16.78 -8.27
N VAL A 65 11.67 -15.80 -7.97
CA VAL A 65 12.38 -14.96 -8.94
C VAL A 65 13.86 -15.03 -8.62
N SER A 66 14.69 -15.23 -9.64
CA SER A 66 16.16 -15.13 -9.55
C SER A 66 16.62 -13.68 -9.76
N ALA A 67 17.86 -13.38 -9.41
CA ALA A 67 18.44 -12.05 -9.64
C ALA A 67 18.42 -11.62 -11.13
N ALA A 68 18.57 -12.57 -12.06
CA ALA A 68 18.51 -12.31 -13.50
C ALA A 68 17.07 -12.01 -13.97
N GLU A 69 16.08 -12.74 -13.46
CA GLU A 69 14.66 -12.52 -13.73
C GLU A 69 14.17 -11.21 -13.12
N ARG A 70 14.65 -10.87 -11.92
CA ARG A 70 14.40 -9.57 -11.29
C ARG A 70 14.84 -8.40 -12.18
N ALA A 71 16.01 -8.50 -12.82
CA ALA A 71 16.49 -7.47 -13.75
C ALA A 71 15.56 -7.29 -14.96
N THR A 72 14.89 -8.34 -15.42
CA THR A 72 13.87 -8.27 -16.48
C THR A 72 12.67 -7.45 -16.03
N LEU A 73 12.14 -7.73 -14.82
CA LEU A 73 11.03 -6.98 -14.23
C LEU A 73 11.39 -5.51 -13.99
N GLN A 74 12.57 -5.24 -13.45
CA GLN A 74 13.05 -3.87 -13.23
C GLN A 74 13.23 -3.06 -14.51
N ALA A 75 13.42 -3.74 -15.65
CA ALA A 75 13.41 -3.12 -16.97
C ALA A 75 11.98 -2.87 -17.53
N GLY A 76 10.94 -3.17 -16.76
CA GLY A 76 9.53 -2.98 -17.14
C GLY A 76 8.98 -4.06 -18.08
N ASN A 77 9.61 -5.24 -18.12
CA ASN A 77 9.16 -6.35 -18.97
C ASN A 77 8.48 -7.44 -18.13
N ASP A 78 7.61 -8.20 -18.78
CA ASP A 78 7.02 -9.38 -18.17
C ASP A 78 8.05 -10.49 -17.95
N LEU A 79 7.76 -11.35 -17.01
CA LEU A 79 8.53 -12.55 -16.73
C LEU A 79 7.69 -13.79 -17.04
N HIS A 80 8.22 -14.68 -17.87
CA HIS A 80 7.73 -16.04 -18.05
C HIS A 80 8.76 -16.98 -17.40
N GLY A 81 8.62 -17.18 -16.09
CA GLY A 81 9.57 -17.93 -15.28
C GLY A 81 9.18 -19.41 -15.11
N GLU A 82 10.11 -20.21 -14.63
CA GLU A 82 9.86 -21.64 -14.35
C GLU A 82 8.88 -21.83 -13.18
N LYS A 83 8.88 -20.92 -12.18
CA LYS A 83 8.10 -21.04 -10.95
C LYS A 83 6.92 -20.08 -10.88
N ILE A 84 6.97 -18.98 -11.61
CA ILE A 84 5.94 -17.95 -11.64
C ILE A 84 6.03 -17.16 -12.94
N ASN A 85 4.90 -16.84 -13.53
CA ASN A 85 4.79 -15.82 -14.55
C ASN A 85 4.40 -14.50 -13.87
N ILE A 86 4.97 -13.37 -14.30
CA ILE A 86 4.63 -12.05 -13.76
C ILE A 86 4.32 -11.11 -14.92
N LEU A 87 3.08 -10.65 -14.98
CA LEU A 87 2.66 -9.56 -15.85
C LEU A 87 2.96 -8.25 -15.12
N TYR A 88 4.00 -7.54 -15.54
CA TYR A 88 4.48 -6.36 -14.84
C TYR A 88 4.07 -5.09 -15.59
N ARG A 89 3.03 -4.42 -15.11
CA ARG A 89 2.35 -3.33 -15.81
C ARG A 89 2.34 -2.05 -14.98
N GLU A 90 2.26 -0.93 -15.68
CA GLU A 90 2.18 0.42 -15.10
C GLU A 90 1.28 1.33 -15.94
N ALA A 91 0.39 2.07 -15.28
CA ALA A 91 -0.65 2.87 -15.93
C ALA A 91 -0.27 4.32 -16.21
N GLY A 92 0.91 4.81 -15.81
CA GLY A 92 1.36 6.19 -16.04
C GLY A 92 0.49 7.26 -15.37
N PHE A 93 -0.15 6.94 -14.25
CA PHE A 93 -1.14 7.77 -13.55
C PHE A 93 -2.38 8.09 -14.40
N ASP A 94 -2.72 7.22 -15.37
CA ASP A 94 -3.85 7.38 -16.28
C ASP A 94 -4.93 6.32 -16.01
N LEU A 95 -6.14 6.76 -15.65
CA LEU A 95 -7.25 5.86 -15.31
C LEU A 95 -7.73 4.99 -16.49
N PRO A 96 -7.89 5.51 -17.72
CA PRO A 96 -8.17 4.68 -18.88
C PRO A 96 -7.15 3.56 -19.09
N THR A 97 -5.86 3.88 -18.98
CA THR A 97 -4.77 2.89 -19.09
C THR A 97 -4.84 1.86 -17.94
N ALA A 98 -5.19 2.29 -16.72
CA ALA A 98 -5.34 1.38 -15.59
C ALA A 98 -6.49 0.37 -15.80
N ASN A 99 -7.61 0.79 -16.40
CA ASN A 99 -8.71 -0.11 -16.76
C ASN A 99 -8.26 -1.16 -17.78
N LEU A 100 -7.63 -0.71 -18.88
CA LEU A 100 -7.11 -1.63 -19.91
C LEU A 100 -6.07 -2.60 -19.37
N MET A 101 -5.22 -2.14 -18.45
CA MET A 101 -4.18 -2.95 -17.80
C MET A 101 -4.80 -4.08 -16.95
N VAL A 102 -5.90 -3.82 -16.25
CA VAL A 102 -6.61 -4.84 -15.47
C VAL A 102 -7.32 -5.82 -16.40
N GLU A 103 -8.01 -5.34 -17.45
CA GLU A 103 -8.65 -6.18 -18.46
C GLU A 103 -7.63 -7.12 -19.13
N ASP A 104 -6.49 -6.58 -19.57
CA ASP A 104 -5.38 -7.35 -20.17
C ASP A 104 -4.87 -8.46 -19.24
N ALA A 105 -4.67 -8.14 -17.96
CA ALA A 105 -4.23 -9.13 -16.98
C ALA A 105 -5.25 -10.27 -16.78
N LEU A 106 -6.55 -9.96 -16.81
CA LEU A 106 -7.62 -10.95 -16.72
C LEU A 106 -7.70 -11.80 -17.98
N ASP A 107 -7.56 -11.20 -19.16
CA ASP A 107 -7.55 -11.89 -20.46
C ASP A 107 -6.34 -12.82 -20.60
N GLU A 108 -5.19 -12.46 -20.02
CA GLU A 108 -4.00 -13.32 -19.94
C GLU A 108 -4.09 -14.41 -18.86
N GLY A 109 -5.20 -14.47 -18.12
CA GLY A 109 -5.49 -15.54 -17.15
C GLY A 109 -4.68 -15.43 -15.87
N ALA A 110 -4.54 -14.22 -15.31
CA ALA A 110 -3.89 -14.02 -14.02
C ALA A 110 -4.61 -14.78 -12.90
N ASP A 111 -3.87 -15.58 -12.13
CA ASP A 111 -4.36 -16.27 -10.93
C ASP A 111 -4.44 -15.33 -9.72
N VAL A 112 -3.52 -14.35 -9.67
CA VAL A 112 -3.43 -13.34 -8.61
C VAL A 112 -3.22 -11.97 -9.22
N LEU A 113 -4.04 -11.00 -8.79
CA LEU A 113 -3.85 -9.58 -9.05
C LEU A 113 -3.21 -8.94 -7.82
N LEU A 114 -1.98 -8.47 -7.91
CA LEU A 114 -1.34 -7.61 -6.93
C LEU A 114 -1.41 -6.17 -7.44
N THR A 115 -2.23 -5.35 -6.78
CA THR A 115 -2.46 -3.97 -7.21
C THR A 115 -1.83 -2.97 -6.26
N LEU A 116 -1.16 -1.95 -6.80
CA LEU A 116 -0.61 -0.84 -6.04
C LEU A 116 -1.38 0.44 -6.36
N SER A 117 -2.07 0.97 -5.42
CA SER A 117 -2.89 2.16 -5.30
C SER A 117 -4.38 1.87 -5.14
N THR A 118 -5.08 2.84 -4.59
CA THR A 118 -6.55 2.78 -4.44
C THR A 118 -7.26 2.66 -5.79
N GLN A 119 -6.79 3.37 -6.83
CA GLN A 119 -7.41 3.38 -8.15
C GLN A 119 -7.36 1.99 -8.81
N VAL A 120 -6.18 1.39 -8.88
CA VAL A 120 -6.04 0.06 -9.49
C VAL A 120 -6.73 -1.01 -8.66
N GLY A 121 -6.68 -0.90 -7.32
CA GLY A 121 -7.41 -1.79 -6.42
C GLY A 121 -8.92 -1.75 -6.64
N MET A 122 -9.51 -0.55 -6.77
CA MET A 122 -10.94 -0.38 -7.10
C MET A 122 -11.30 -0.94 -8.47
N ILE A 123 -10.51 -0.64 -9.49
CA ILE A 123 -10.73 -1.13 -10.85
C ILE A 123 -10.71 -2.65 -10.86
N ALA A 124 -9.69 -3.27 -10.22
CA ALA A 124 -9.57 -4.71 -10.14
C ALA A 124 -10.73 -5.34 -9.36
N ALA A 125 -11.07 -4.81 -8.18
CA ALA A 125 -12.18 -5.30 -7.37
C ALA A 125 -13.51 -5.27 -8.15
N ASN A 126 -13.78 -4.17 -8.88
CA ASN A 126 -14.98 -4.05 -9.71
C ASN A 126 -14.96 -5.04 -10.91
N ALA A 127 -13.81 -5.19 -11.57
CA ALA A 127 -13.71 -6.06 -12.75
C ALA A 127 -13.94 -7.54 -12.41
N ILE A 128 -13.54 -7.99 -11.20
CA ILE A 128 -13.70 -9.39 -10.79
C ILE A 128 -14.98 -9.67 -10.00
N SER A 129 -15.79 -8.64 -9.67
CA SER A 129 -16.96 -8.78 -8.78
C SER A 129 -18.04 -9.71 -9.28
N ASP A 130 -18.24 -9.78 -10.58
CA ASP A 130 -19.30 -10.58 -11.23
C ASP A 130 -18.77 -11.86 -11.91
N MET A 131 -17.48 -12.21 -11.69
CA MET A 131 -16.87 -13.41 -12.24
C MET A 131 -17.29 -14.66 -11.44
N ASP A 132 -17.58 -15.76 -12.13
CA ASP A 132 -17.92 -17.06 -11.50
C ASP A 132 -16.69 -17.67 -10.79
N ASP A 133 -15.49 -17.49 -11.35
CA ASP A 133 -14.21 -17.98 -10.80
C ASP A 133 -13.18 -16.82 -10.85
N PRO A 134 -13.27 -15.87 -9.91
CA PRO A 134 -12.43 -14.70 -9.94
C PRO A 134 -11.01 -15.01 -9.46
N PRO A 135 -9.97 -14.35 -10.02
CA PRO A 135 -8.64 -14.39 -9.44
C PRO A 135 -8.63 -13.81 -8.02
N VAL A 136 -7.58 -14.12 -7.27
CA VAL A 136 -7.34 -13.48 -5.98
C VAL A 136 -6.83 -12.05 -6.20
N LEU A 137 -7.40 -11.10 -5.46
CA LEU A 137 -6.91 -9.72 -5.39
C LEU A 137 -6.20 -9.47 -4.06
N VAL A 138 -4.93 -9.11 -4.15
CA VAL A 138 -4.15 -8.54 -3.04
C VAL A 138 -3.84 -7.08 -3.37
N PHE A 139 -4.35 -6.16 -2.60
CA PHE A 139 -4.06 -4.74 -2.81
C PHE A 139 -3.07 -4.20 -1.79
N ALA A 140 -2.26 -3.22 -2.20
CA ALA A 140 -1.35 -2.47 -1.33
C ALA A 140 -1.34 -0.98 -1.70
N ILE A 141 -0.82 -0.14 -0.81
CA ILE A 141 -0.82 1.32 -0.98
C ILE A 141 -2.26 1.85 -1.13
N VAL A 142 -3.16 1.38 -0.29
CA VAL A 142 -4.56 1.83 -0.24
C VAL A 142 -4.82 2.49 1.11
N ALA A 143 -5.11 3.79 1.09
CA ALA A 143 -5.30 4.56 2.32
C ALA A 143 -6.72 4.42 2.91
N LEU A 144 -7.73 4.27 2.08
CA LEU A 144 -9.14 4.24 2.50
C LEU A 144 -9.91 3.14 1.74
N PRO A 145 -9.61 1.84 1.97
CA PRO A 145 -10.21 0.75 1.20
C PRO A 145 -11.73 0.65 1.38
N TYR A 146 -12.26 1.08 2.53
CA TYR A 146 -13.69 1.02 2.85
C TYR A 146 -14.47 2.15 2.15
N THR A 147 -13.95 3.37 2.20
CA THR A 147 -14.53 4.50 1.45
C THR A 147 -14.44 4.29 -0.06
N ALA A 148 -13.39 3.62 -0.52
CA ALA A 148 -13.20 3.26 -1.92
C ALA A 148 -14.10 2.10 -2.38
N GLY A 149 -14.83 1.44 -1.48
CA GLY A 149 -15.75 0.35 -1.82
C GLY A 149 -15.05 -0.97 -2.17
N ILE A 150 -13.78 -1.14 -1.82
CA ILE A 150 -13.04 -2.41 -2.01
C ILE A 150 -13.48 -3.44 -0.95
N ALA A 151 -13.78 -2.96 0.26
CA ALA A 151 -14.28 -3.75 1.37
C ALA A 151 -15.20 -2.87 2.24
N GLU A 152 -15.90 -3.44 3.21
CA GLU A 152 -16.70 -2.69 4.18
C GLU A 152 -15.95 -2.52 5.52
N ALA A 153 -15.13 -3.52 5.88
CA ALA A 153 -14.28 -3.50 7.07
C ALA A 153 -13.13 -4.53 6.89
N PRO A 154 -12.13 -4.57 7.76
CA PRO A 154 -10.99 -5.49 7.61
C PRO A 154 -11.39 -6.96 7.40
N CYS A 155 -12.45 -7.43 8.07
CA CYS A 155 -12.97 -8.80 7.95
C CYS A 155 -14.33 -8.88 7.22
N ILE A 156 -14.84 -7.77 6.68
CA ILE A 156 -16.08 -7.73 5.89
C ILE A 156 -15.72 -7.29 4.48
N LYS A 157 -15.47 -8.26 3.63
CA LYS A 157 -14.90 -8.10 2.29
C LYS A 157 -15.30 -9.28 1.41
N PRO A 158 -15.17 -9.21 0.09
CA PRO A 158 -15.29 -10.37 -0.79
C PRO A 158 -14.27 -11.47 -0.44
N ASP A 159 -14.66 -12.73 -0.64
CA ASP A 159 -13.87 -13.90 -0.22
C ASP A 159 -12.54 -14.04 -0.97
N ASN A 160 -12.42 -13.46 -2.15
CA ASN A 160 -11.22 -13.47 -2.99
C ASN A 160 -10.36 -12.21 -2.88
N ILE A 161 -10.67 -11.30 -1.96
CA ILE A 161 -9.95 -10.02 -1.79
C ILE A 161 -9.31 -9.94 -0.41
N THR A 162 -8.06 -9.48 -0.33
CA THR A 162 -7.36 -9.05 0.88
C THR A 162 -6.32 -7.99 0.51
N GLY A 163 -5.55 -7.50 1.45
CA GLY A 163 -4.50 -6.52 1.18
C GLY A 163 -4.06 -5.75 2.41
N THR A 164 -3.49 -4.57 2.16
CA THR A 164 -2.97 -3.69 3.22
C THR A 164 -3.65 -2.33 3.17
N GLU A 165 -4.00 -1.81 4.35
CA GLU A 165 -4.48 -0.45 4.54
C GLU A 165 -3.37 0.44 5.10
N MET A 166 -3.00 1.48 4.37
CA MET A 166 -2.14 2.54 4.87
C MET A 166 -2.93 3.38 5.88
N PHE A 167 -2.65 3.19 7.16
CA PHE A 167 -3.35 3.95 8.19
C PHE A 167 -2.48 5.09 8.73
N VAL A 168 -3.03 6.31 8.70
CA VAL A 168 -2.51 7.47 9.43
C VAL A 168 -3.69 8.16 10.09
N ASP A 169 -3.57 8.43 11.38
CA ASP A 169 -4.57 9.26 12.06
C ASP A 169 -4.47 10.71 11.53
N THR A 170 -5.56 11.21 10.95
CA THR A 170 -5.60 12.56 10.41
C THR A 170 -5.34 13.63 11.46
N ALA A 171 -5.63 13.36 12.74
CA ALA A 171 -5.29 14.26 13.84
C ALA A 171 -3.78 14.46 13.99
N GLU A 172 -2.96 13.43 13.70
CA GLU A 172 -1.50 13.53 13.72
C GLU A 172 -0.99 14.46 12.61
N TRP A 173 -1.58 14.40 11.40
CA TRP A 173 -1.20 15.33 10.31
C TRP A 173 -1.31 16.78 10.73
N PHE A 174 -2.41 17.14 11.39
CA PHE A 174 -2.72 18.53 11.69
C PHE A 174 -2.13 19.02 13.00
N ALA A 175 -1.60 18.11 13.84
CA ALA A 175 -0.84 18.51 15.03
C ALA A 175 0.50 19.15 14.68
N ILE A 176 1.13 18.75 13.56
CA ILE A 176 2.46 19.20 13.17
C ILE A 176 2.54 20.69 12.80
N PRO A 177 1.61 21.30 12.01
CA PRO A 177 1.60 22.73 11.79
C PRO A 177 1.57 23.58 13.07
N TYR A 178 0.90 23.13 14.14
CA TYR A 178 0.93 23.83 15.44
C TYR A 178 2.27 23.75 16.16
N LYS A 179 3.10 22.74 15.86
CA LYS A 179 4.48 22.70 16.35
C LYS A 179 5.35 23.76 15.69
N GLN A 180 5.07 24.06 14.42
CA GLN A 180 5.73 25.15 13.68
C GLN A 180 5.25 26.51 14.14
N ASN A 181 3.96 26.70 14.27
CA ASN A 181 3.31 27.96 14.65
C ASN A 181 2.16 27.69 15.62
N PRO A 182 2.32 27.97 16.94
CA PRO A 182 1.24 27.80 17.91
C PRO A 182 0.00 28.69 17.63
N ASP A 183 0.18 29.81 16.93
CA ASP A 183 -0.89 30.75 16.55
C ASP A 183 -1.49 30.41 15.15
N PHE A 184 -1.19 29.23 14.62
CA PHE A 184 -1.72 28.73 13.35
C PHE A 184 -3.25 28.78 13.31
N ALA A 185 -3.80 29.44 12.29
CA ALA A 185 -5.22 29.72 12.20
C ALA A 185 -5.85 29.44 10.82
N ASN A 186 -5.06 29.46 9.74
CA ASN A 186 -5.55 29.37 8.37
C ASN A 186 -4.83 28.26 7.60
N LEU A 187 -5.52 27.15 7.35
CA LEU A 187 -5.01 26.03 6.59
C LEU A 187 -5.43 26.12 5.13
N GLY A 188 -4.48 26.14 4.22
CA GLY A 188 -4.69 25.91 2.79
C GLY A 188 -4.54 24.43 2.47
N VAL A 189 -5.40 23.87 1.63
CA VAL A 189 -5.32 22.48 1.19
C VAL A 189 -5.48 22.40 -0.33
N ILE A 190 -4.62 21.63 -0.99
CA ILE A 190 -4.77 21.34 -2.42
C ILE A 190 -5.23 19.90 -2.56
N ILE A 191 -6.42 19.68 -3.12
CA ILE A 191 -7.05 18.35 -3.27
C ILE A 191 -7.23 18.04 -4.75
N ASP A 192 -6.92 16.80 -5.14
CA ASP A 192 -7.37 16.22 -6.41
C ASP A 192 -8.82 15.71 -6.24
N PRO A 193 -9.81 16.38 -6.84
CA PRO A 193 -11.21 16.01 -6.66
C PRO A 193 -11.59 14.68 -7.33
N ASN A 194 -10.74 14.16 -8.21
CA ASN A 194 -10.94 12.88 -8.89
C ASN A 194 -10.34 11.71 -8.10
N GLY A 195 -9.62 11.99 -7.01
CA GLY A 195 -9.04 10.97 -6.16
C GLY A 195 -10.12 10.18 -5.40
N PRO A 196 -10.08 8.83 -5.40
CA PRO A 196 -11.11 8.01 -4.74
C PRO A 196 -11.21 8.26 -3.24
N SER A 197 -10.16 8.75 -2.61
CA SER A 197 -10.13 9.09 -1.17
C SER A 197 -10.42 10.56 -0.87
N ALA A 198 -10.71 11.40 -1.88
CA ALA A 198 -10.86 12.85 -1.70
C ALA A 198 -11.94 13.24 -0.70
N GLU A 199 -13.09 12.57 -0.72
CA GLU A 199 -14.19 12.83 0.23
C GLU A 199 -13.81 12.42 1.67
N GLY A 200 -13.06 11.32 1.85
CA GLY A 200 -12.57 10.90 3.16
C GLY A 200 -11.59 11.92 3.76
N TYR A 201 -10.67 12.44 2.97
CA TYR A 201 -9.74 13.50 3.42
C TYR A 201 -10.47 14.80 3.75
N LYS A 202 -11.45 15.15 2.94
CA LYS A 202 -12.29 16.32 3.20
C LYS A 202 -13.05 16.21 4.52
N ALA A 203 -13.63 15.06 4.81
CA ALA A 203 -14.30 14.79 6.08
C ALA A 203 -13.34 14.91 7.29
N GLY A 204 -12.12 14.37 7.17
CA GLY A 204 -11.07 14.53 8.19
C GLY A 204 -10.66 15.99 8.41
N LEU A 205 -10.53 16.76 7.33
CA LEU A 205 -10.26 18.20 7.38
C LEU A 205 -11.39 18.99 8.07
N GLU A 206 -12.63 18.68 7.76
CA GLU A 206 -13.80 19.31 8.41
C GLU A 206 -13.85 19.01 9.92
N GLN A 207 -13.54 17.78 10.32
CA GLN A 207 -13.42 17.41 11.74
C GLN A 207 -12.29 18.18 12.43
N PHE A 208 -11.14 18.32 11.79
CA PHE A 208 -10.03 19.12 12.31
C PHE A 208 -10.45 20.58 12.52
N VAL A 209 -11.10 21.21 11.54
CA VAL A 209 -11.63 22.58 11.64
C VAL A 209 -12.60 22.72 12.81
N MET A 210 -13.53 21.77 12.96
CA MET A 210 -14.48 21.79 14.08
C MET A 210 -13.77 21.66 15.44
N ALA A 211 -12.73 20.85 15.52
CA ALA A 211 -12.00 20.61 16.76
C ALA A 211 -11.08 21.79 17.17
N THR A 212 -10.51 22.51 16.22
CA THR A 212 -9.49 23.54 16.45
C THR A 212 -10.00 24.96 16.29
N GLY A 213 -11.07 25.17 15.52
CA GLY A 213 -11.56 26.50 15.12
C GLY A 213 -10.71 27.17 14.04
N ALA A 214 -9.75 26.46 13.41
CA ALA A 214 -8.98 26.98 12.31
C ALA A 214 -9.85 27.23 11.07
N ASN A 215 -9.46 28.16 10.22
CA ASN A 215 -10.08 28.35 8.91
C ASN A 215 -9.50 27.34 7.93
N LEU A 216 -10.33 26.89 6.99
CA LEU A 216 -9.93 25.97 5.93
C LEU A 216 -10.21 26.62 4.56
N GLU A 217 -9.16 26.76 3.76
CA GLU A 217 -9.23 27.18 2.37
C GLU A 217 -8.86 25.99 1.48
N VAL A 218 -9.78 25.58 0.61
CA VAL A 218 -9.57 24.44 -0.31
C VAL A 218 -9.39 24.97 -1.73
N ALA A 219 -8.33 24.51 -2.39
CA ALA A 219 -8.11 24.64 -3.81
C ALA A 219 -8.05 23.24 -4.44
N THR A 220 -8.45 23.12 -5.70
CA THR A 220 -8.42 21.84 -6.43
C THR A 220 -7.39 21.89 -7.54
N ALA A 221 -6.70 20.79 -7.78
CA ALA A 221 -5.78 20.61 -8.90
C ALA A 221 -5.76 19.15 -9.34
N THR A 222 -5.82 18.93 -10.64
CA THR A 222 -5.76 17.60 -11.27
C THR A 222 -4.48 17.39 -12.07
N THR A 223 -3.76 18.48 -12.36
CA THR A 223 -2.52 18.49 -13.15
C THR A 223 -1.43 19.28 -12.43
N ALA A 224 -0.16 19.01 -12.78
CA ALA A 224 0.97 19.71 -12.21
C ALA A 224 0.93 21.24 -12.40
N PRO A 225 0.54 21.81 -13.56
CA PRO A 225 0.38 23.25 -13.70
C PRO A 225 -0.73 23.85 -12.82
N GLU A 226 -1.83 23.10 -12.62
CA GLU A 226 -2.94 23.55 -11.75
C GLU A 226 -2.52 23.58 -10.28
N MET A 227 -1.59 22.72 -9.84
CA MET A 227 -1.09 22.72 -8.46
C MET A 227 -0.39 24.04 -8.11
N ALA A 228 0.42 24.60 -9.01
CA ALA A 228 1.06 25.91 -8.79
C ALA A 228 0.04 27.03 -8.67
N LEU A 229 -0.97 27.07 -9.56
CA LEU A 229 -2.05 28.06 -9.53
C LEU A 229 -2.92 27.92 -8.26
N ALA A 230 -3.15 26.69 -7.80
CA ALA A 230 -3.85 26.43 -6.55
C ALA A 230 -3.05 26.98 -5.34
N ALA A 231 -1.73 26.79 -5.33
CA ALA A 231 -0.85 27.35 -4.30
C ALA A 231 -0.88 28.88 -4.30
N ASP A 232 -0.71 29.54 -5.47
CA ASP A 232 -0.84 31.00 -5.59
C ASP A 232 -2.18 31.50 -5.04
N THR A 233 -3.27 30.82 -5.38
CA THR A 233 -4.63 31.17 -4.90
C THR A 233 -4.75 31.09 -3.38
N LEU A 234 -4.15 30.09 -2.75
CA LEU A 234 -4.14 29.92 -1.30
C LEU A 234 -3.30 30.99 -0.60
N ILE A 235 -2.13 31.32 -1.18
CA ILE A 235 -1.28 32.40 -0.69
C ILE A 235 -2.02 33.76 -0.72
N ASP A 236 -2.70 34.06 -1.82
CA ASP A 236 -3.52 35.29 -1.95
C ASP A 236 -4.65 35.37 -0.91
N LYS A 237 -5.13 34.25 -0.42
CA LYS A 237 -6.11 34.14 0.68
C LYS A 237 -5.50 34.28 2.06
N GLY A 238 -4.20 34.32 2.18
CA GLY A 238 -3.49 34.54 3.44
C GLY A 238 -3.46 33.30 4.36
N VAL A 239 -3.23 32.10 3.77
CA VAL A 239 -3.05 30.89 4.56
C VAL A 239 -1.71 30.89 5.29
N ASP A 240 -1.66 30.25 6.47
CA ASP A 240 -0.47 30.14 7.31
C ASP A 240 0.39 28.92 6.92
N ALA A 241 -0.23 27.94 6.26
CA ALA A 241 0.41 26.73 5.75
C ALA A 241 -0.39 26.15 4.58
N ILE A 242 0.27 25.42 3.68
CA ILE A 242 -0.35 24.59 2.66
C ILE A 242 -0.15 23.12 3.03
N PHE A 243 -1.23 22.35 3.05
CA PHE A 243 -1.21 20.91 3.27
C PHE A 243 -1.62 20.15 2.00
N LEU A 244 -0.85 19.13 1.69
CA LEU A 244 -1.07 18.23 0.57
C LEU A 244 -1.46 16.85 1.11
N PRO A 245 -2.74 16.44 1.06
CA PRO A 245 -3.14 15.08 1.41
C PRO A 245 -2.51 14.05 0.47
N PRO A 246 -2.56 12.74 0.79
CA PRO A 246 -2.09 11.71 -0.12
C PRO A 246 -2.72 11.90 -1.50
N ARG A 247 -1.88 12.09 -2.50
CA ARG A 247 -2.31 12.42 -3.86
C ARG A 247 -2.34 11.21 -4.76
N THR A 248 -3.10 11.33 -5.81
CA THR A 248 -3.25 10.32 -6.87
C THR A 248 -2.52 10.71 -8.16
N SER A 249 -1.95 11.92 -8.20
CA SER A 249 -1.21 12.47 -9.32
C SER A 249 0.30 12.30 -9.15
N SER A 250 1.04 12.46 -10.25
CA SER A 250 2.49 12.48 -10.24
C SER A 250 3.04 13.57 -9.30
N PRO A 251 4.15 13.31 -8.56
CA PRO A 251 4.81 14.32 -7.71
C PRO A 251 5.45 15.47 -8.50
N SER A 252 5.43 15.43 -9.83
CA SER A 252 6.06 16.45 -10.71
C SER A 252 5.57 17.89 -10.50
N GLY A 253 4.39 18.06 -9.91
CA GLY A 253 3.85 19.39 -9.57
C GLY A 253 4.39 20.01 -8.28
N LEU A 254 5.00 19.22 -7.40
CA LEU A 254 5.45 19.66 -6.07
C LEU A 254 6.48 20.80 -6.11
N PRO A 255 7.54 20.76 -6.95
CA PRO A 255 8.49 21.87 -7.02
C PRO A 255 7.84 23.21 -7.38
N ALA A 256 6.78 23.19 -8.18
CA ALA A 256 6.04 24.40 -8.55
C ALA A 256 5.20 24.94 -7.38
N VAL A 257 4.56 24.05 -6.60
CA VAL A 257 3.86 24.44 -5.36
C VAL A 257 4.84 25.09 -4.39
N VAL A 258 5.98 24.44 -4.15
CA VAL A 258 7.03 24.94 -3.25
C VAL A 258 7.52 26.33 -3.69
N THR A 259 7.75 26.52 -4.99
CA THR A 259 8.18 27.81 -5.54
C THR A 259 7.12 28.90 -5.37
N ALA A 260 5.85 28.57 -5.56
CA ALA A 260 4.72 29.48 -5.38
C ALA A 260 4.51 29.88 -3.91
N SER A 261 4.91 29.04 -2.97
CA SER A 261 4.60 29.16 -1.54
C SER A 261 5.66 29.91 -0.72
N TYR A 262 6.33 30.93 -1.32
CA TYR A 262 7.34 31.68 -0.58
C TYR A 262 6.77 32.34 0.69
N GLY A 263 7.45 32.10 1.83
CA GLY A 263 7.03 32.57 3.16
C GLY A 263 5.98 31.69 3.85
N VAL A 264 5.45 30.66 3.18
CA VAL A 264 4.42 29.77 3.72
C VAL A 264 4.90 28.30 3.63
N PRO A 265 5.04 27.60 4.76
CA PRO A 265 5.53 26.20 4.73
C PRO A 265 4.53 25.29 4.04
N VAL A 266 5.08 24.33 3.27
CA VAL A 266 4.30 23.28 2.60
C VAL A 266 4.47 21.98 3.37
N TYR A 267 3.35 21.40 3.79
CA TYR A 267 3.26 20.11 4.44
C TYR A 267 2.72 19.06 3.47
N SER A 268 3.22 17.84 3.54
CA SER A 268 2.66 16.71 2.80
C SER A 268 2.39 15.54 3.72
N ALA A 269 1.26 14.87 3.52
CA ALA A 269 0.94 13.60 4.17
C ALA A 269 1.84 12.44 3.74
N LEU A 270 2.73 12.64 2.77
CA LEU A 270 3.72 11.68 2.31
C LEU A 270 5.11 12.16 2.70
N VAL A 271 5.77 11.40 3.57
CA VAL A 271 7.12 11.74 4.08
C VAL A 271 8.15 11.87 2.94
N SER A 272 8.00 11.03 1.91
CA SER A 272 8.83 11.04 0.71
C SER A 272 8.83 12.35 -0.07
N ASP A 273 7.81 13.18 0.07
CA ASP A 273 7.69 14.42 -0.70
C ASP A 273 8.75 15.48 -0.39
N VAL A 274 9.44 15.34 0.74
CA VAL A 274 10.57 16.22 1.10
C VAL A 274 11.71 16.17 0.08
N ILE A 275 11.87 15.07 -0.69
CA ILE A 275 12.85 14.99 -1.76
C ILE A 275 12.51 15.88 -2.97
N TYR A 276 11.26 16.35 -3.07
CA TYR A 276 10.81 17.30 -4.10
C TYR A 276 10.78 18.75 -3.59
N GLY A 277 11.41 19.00 -2.43
CA GLY A 277 11.50 20.32 -1.85
C GLY A 277 10.31 20.74 -1.01
N VAL A 278 9.38 19.81 -0.65
CA VAL A 278 8.36 20.08 0.35
C VAL A 278 9.04 20.35 1.70
N THR A 279 8.58 21.37 2.43
CA THR A 279 9.20 21.82 3.68
C THR A 279 9.12 20.76 4.76
N VAL A 280 7.95 20.10 4.88
CA VAL A 280 7.67 19.10 5.91
C VAL A 280 6.87 17.95 5.31
N GLY A 281 7.41 16.74 5.38
CA GLY A 281 6.66 15.50 5.15
C GLY A 281 6.19 14.96 6.48
N ASN A 282 4.89 14.92 6.75
CA ASN A 282 4.35 14.46 8.02
C ASN A 282 3.21 13.47 7.80
N GLY A 283 3.54 12.19 7.77
CA GLY A 283 2.53 11.19 7.50
C GLY A 283 3.09 9.80 7.26
N PHE A 284 2.60 9.16 6.20
CA PHE A 284 2.93 7.77 5.91
C PHE A 284 4.36 7.61 5.35
N GLU A 285 5.06 6.60 5.85
CA GLU A 285 6.43 6.23 5.43
C GLU A 285 6.57 4.72 5.12
N GLY A 286 5.58 3.90 5.45
CA GLY A 286 5.67 2.44 5.45
C GLY A 286 5.68 1.73 4.08
N TRP A 287 6.09 2.35 2.99
CA TRP A 287 6.01 1.84 1.61
C TRP A 287 6.67 0.47 1.41
N TYR A 288 7.90 0.30 1.90
CA TYR A 288 8.60 -0.97 1.83
C TYR A 288 7.88 -2.05 2.64
N ARG A 289 7.39 -1.72 3.84
CA ARG A 289 6.63 -2.64 4.69
C ARG A 289 5.31 -3.07 4.04
N GLU A 290 4.61 -2.16 3.36
CA GLU A 290 3.41 -2.48 2.57
C GLU A 290 3.70 -3.58 1.55
N GLY A 291 4.79 -3.43 0.79
CA GLY A 291 5.21 -4.42 -0.20
C GLY A 291 5.58 -5.76 0.42
N VAL A 292 6.26 -5.76 1.58
CA VAL A 292 6.57 -7.00 2.31
C VAL A 292 5.29 -7.73 2.72
N ILE A 293 4.31 -7.01 3.29
CA ILE A 293 3.05 -7.61 3.76
C ILE A 293 2.23 -8.13 2.58
N ALA A 294 2.09 -7.36 1.52
CA ALA A 294 1.38 -7.79 0.32
C ALA A 294 2.04 -9.04 -0.31
N ALA A 295 3.37 -9.07 -0.39
CA ALA A 295 4.10 -10.24 -0.87
C ALA A 295 3.93 -11.47 0.04
N ARG A 296 3.86 -11.31 1.37
CA ARG A 296 3.52 -12.39 2.32
C ARG A 296 2.17 -13.01 1.98
N MET A 297 1.16 -12.19 1.68
CA MET A 297 -0.17 -12.66 1.30
C MET A 297 -0.15 -13.40 -0.04
N VAL A 298 0.48 -12.83 -1.06
CA VAL A 298 0.64 -13.47 -2.39
C VAL A 298 1.37 -14.80 -2.26
N ILE A 299 2.53 -14.83 -1.61
CA ILE A 299 3.35 -16.03 -1.43
C ILE A 299 2.61 -17.08 -0.58
N GLY A 300 1.96 -16.67 0.50
CA GLY A 300 1.16 -17.55 1.34
C GLY A 300 0.03 -18.23 0.56
N TYR A 301 -0.66 -17.47 -0.31
CA TYR A 301 -1.69 -18.01 -1.19
C TYR A 301 -1.10 -18.99 -2.21
N LEU A 302 -0.05 -18.61 -2.95
CA LEU A 302 0.62 -19.47 -3.94
C LEU A 302 1.16 -20.77 -3.36
N ARG A 303 1.50 -20.78 -2.07
CA ARG A 303 1.97 -21.98 -1.34
C ARG A 303 0.80 -22.81 -0.78
N GLY A 304 -0.45 -22.35 -0.91
CA GLY A 304 -1.62 -22.99 -0.30
C GLY A 304 -1.63 -22.90 1.24
N GLU A 305 -0.91 -21.96 1.81
CA GLU A 305 -0.79 -21.72 3.26
C GLU A 305 -1.73 -20.62 3.75
N LEU A 306 -2.33 -19.85 2.85
CA LEU A 306 -3.25 -18.76 3.16
C LEU A 306 -4.59 -18.96 2.48
N ASP A 307 -5.66 -18.92 3.28
CA ASP A 307 -7.03 -18.83 2.82
C ASP A 307 -7.47 -17.37 2.81
N ILE A 308 -7.60 -16.79 1.61
CA ILE A 308 -7.95 -15.38 1.42
C ILE A 308 -9.31 -15.04 2.03
N ALA A 309 -10.29 -15.96 1.95
CA ALA A 309 -11.63 -15.71 2.47
C ALA A 309 -11.63 -15.40 3.98
N THR A 310 -10.75 -16.06 4.72
CA THR A 310 -10.60 -15.88 6.18
C THR A 310 -9.47 -14.93 6.59
N THR A 311 -8.75 -14.34 5.63
CA THR A 311 -7.64 -13.41 5.91
C THR A 311 -8.14 -11.98 5.85
N GLY A 312 -8.01 -11.25 6.95
CA GLY A 312 -8.37 -9.84 7.06
C GLY A 312 -7.41 -8.91 6.31
N ILE A 313 -7.86 -7.69 6.06
CA ILE A 313 -7.01 -6.61 5.57
C ILE A 313 -6.03 -6.22 6.68
N ALA A 314 -4.74 -6.17 6.38
CA ALA A 314 -3.72 -5.75 7.33
C ALA A 314 -3.70 -4.22 7.44
N VAL A 315 -3.96 -3.70 8.64
CA VAL A 315 -3.81 -2.26 8.92
C VAL A 315 -2.35 -1.99 9.24
N THR A 316 -1.72 -1.06 8.52
CA THR A 316 -0.30 -0.72 8.68
C THR A 316 -0.14 0.72 9.16
N PRO A 317 -0.28 0.99 10.47
CA PRO A 317 -0.07 2.32 11.00
C PRO A 317 1.39 2.74 10.80
N SER A 318 1.58 3.94 10.26
CA SER A 318 2.90 4.55 10.11
C SER A 318 2.73 6.06 10.08
N PHE A 319 3.39 6.73 11.02
CA PHE A 319 3.48 8.18 11.03
C PHE A 319 4.93 8.57 11.31
N LYS A 320 5.49 9.41 10.45
CA LYS A 320 6.84 9.96 10.56
C LYS A 320 6.82 11.43 10.16
N VAL A 321 7.80 12.16 10.66
CA VAL A 321 8.01 13.55 10.33
C VAL A 321 9.41 13.72 9.72
N ALA A 322 9.46 14.28 8.53
CA ALA A 322 10.70 14.70 7.88
C ALA A 322 10.67 16.22 7.68
N VAL A 323 11.76 16.89 7.99
CA VAL A 323 11.92 18.33 7.80
C VAL A 323 13.06 18.56 6.80
N ASN A 324 12.79 19.34 5.77
CA ASN A 324 13.77 19.75 4.78
C ASN A 324 14.20 21.20 5.04
N LEU A 325 15.38 21.39 5.66
CA LEU A 325 15.91 22.70 6.02
C LEU A 325 16.38 23.50 4.80
N ASP A 326 16.88 22.85 3.77
CA ASP A 326 17.24 23.49 2.51
C ASP A 326 16.01 24.06 1.80
N ALA A 327 14.91 23.28 1.76
CA ALA A 327 13.63 23.75 1.23
C ALA A 327 13.06 24.91 2.06
N ALA A 328 13.16 24.82 3.39
CA ALA A 328 12.71 25.89 4.29
C ALA A 328 13.48 27.18 4.06
N ASP A 329 14.80 27.12 3.91
CA ASP A 329 15.63 28.30 3.60
C ASP A 329 15.24 28.90 2.22
N THR A 330 15.10 28.07 1.21
CA THR A 330 14.66 28.48 -0.14
C THR A 330 13.28 29.14 -0.11
N GLN A 331 12.36 28.65 0.71
CA GLN A 331 11.02 29.23 0.91
C GLN A 331 11.01 30.45 1.83
N GLY A 332 12.10 30.79 2.49
CA GLY A 332 12.16 31.86 3.49
C GLY A 332 11.41 31.52 4.78
N VAL A 333 11.31 30.23 5.13
CA VAL A 333 10.64 29.71 6.31
C VAL A 333 11.68 29.31 7.37
N THR A 334 11.55 29.84 8.57
CA THR A 334 12.37 29.41 9.71
C THR A 334 11.65 28.27 10.45
N ILE A 335 12.26 27.10 10.50
CA ILE A 335 11.71 25.95 11.24
C ILE A 335 11.87 26.15 12.74
N SER A 336 10.78 25.93 13.49
CA SER A 336 10.77 26.06 14.95
C SER A 336 11.52 24.91 15.63
N GLU A 337 12.10 25.19 16.83
CA GLU A 337 12.73 24.15 17.65
C GLU A 337 11.73 23.03 18.03
N ALA A 338 10.46 23.38 18.23
CA ALA A 338 9.41 22.44 18.59
C ALA A 338 9.10 21.46 17.42
N LEU A 339 9.11 21.94 16.17
CA LEU A 339 8.94 21.08 15.00
C LEU A 339 10.18 20.20 14.78
N LEU A 340 11.39 20.76 14.91
CA LEU A 340 12.62 19.98 14.79
C LEU A 340 12.71 18.85 15.83
N ALA A 341 12.16 19.05 17.04
CA ALA A 341 12.13 18.03 18.07
C ALA A 341 11.18 16.85 17.76
N GLU A 342 10.20 17.05 16.88
CA GLU A 342 9.28 16.01 16.40
C GLU A 342 9.84 15.27 15.17
N ALA A 343 10.90 15.81 14.52
CA ALA A 343 11.39 15.26 13.27
C ALA A 343 12.11 13.92 13.46
N ASP A 344 11.66 12.89 12.77
CA ASP A 344 12.37 11.61 12.64
C ASP A 344 13.55 11.73 11.65
N TYR A 345 13.40 12.60 10.64
CA TYR A 345 14.39 12.84 9.60
C TYR A 345 14.58 14.33 9.38
N VAL A 346 15.83 14.77 9.29
CA VAL A 346 16.20 16.16 8.98
C VAL A 346 17.12 16.17 7.78
N ILE A 347 16.76 16.92 6.74
CA ILE A 347 17.54 17.10 5.52
C ILE A 347 18.18 18.46 5.62
N GLU A 348 19.52 18.51 5.65
CA GLU A 348 20.31 19.73 5.80
C GLU A 348 20.91 20.19 4.47
N ASP A 349 21.13 19.26 3.54
CA ASP A 349 21.75 19.51 2.24
C ASP A 349 20.72 19.35 1.10
N ASP A 350 20.91 20.10 0.00
CA ASP A 350 20.14 19.91 -1.23
C ASP A 350 20.34 18.49 -1.77
N LEU A 351 19.31 17.68 -1.66
CA LEU A 351 19.29 16.33 -2.22
C LEU A 351 19.11 16.31 -3.74
N GLY A 352 18.75 17.46 -4.34
CA GLY A 352 18.38 17.57 -5.74
C GLY A 352 17.06 16.88 -6.10
N ALA A 353 16.44 17.31 -7.17
CA ALA A 353 15.24 16.64 -7.67
C ALA A 353 15.57 15.21 -8.11
N GLY A 354 14.97 14.24 -7.44
CA GLY A 354 15.15 12.81 -7.71
C GLY A 354 16.21 12.13 -6.83
N ALA A 355 16.60 12.71 -5.69
CA ALA A 355 17.36 11.99 -4.68
C ALA A 355 16.64 10.70 -4.29
N ALA A 356 17.40 9.62 -4.14
CA ALA A 356 16.82 8.34 -3.76
C ALA A 356 16.31 8.37 -2.32
N LEU A 357 15.16 7.75 -2.03
CA LEU A 357 14.59 7.69 -0.68
C LEU A 357 15.53 6.98 0.31
N GLU A 358 16.42 6.10 -0.18
CA GLU A 358 17.48 5.51 0.64
C GLU A 358 18.38 6.56 1.31
N SER A 359 18.56 7.74 0.68
CA SER A 359 19.35 8.83 1.27
C SER A 359 18.72 9.43 2.53
N LEU A 360 17.41 9.22 2.73
CA LEU A 360 16.70 9.60 3.95
C LEU A 360 16.93 8.63 5.11
N GLY A 361 17.66 7.52 4.89
CA GLY A 361 17.97 6.54 5.94
C GLY A 361 16.82 5.58 6.26
N PHE A 362 15.83 5.43 5.39
CA PHE A 362 14.78 4.43 5.54
C PHE A 362 15.36 3.01 5.55
N ASN A 363 14.83 2.14 6.41
CA ASN A 363 15.20 0.73 6.37
C ASN A 363 14.46 0.03 5.22
N LEU A 364 15.17 -0.21 4.13
CA LEU A 364 14.62 -0.73 2.86
C LEU A 364 15.18 -2.10 2.50
N SER A 365 15.42 -2.95 3.49
CA SER A 365 15.89 -4.32 3.29
C SER A 365 15.13 -5.31 4.15
N LEU A 366 15.03 -6.54 3.65
CA LEU A 366 14.52 -7.64 4.46
C LEU A 366 15.52 -7.97 5.59
N PRO A 367 15.03 -8.38 6.77
CA PRO A 367 15.88 -8.94 7.80
C PRO A 367 16.67 -10.15 7.28
N GLU A 368 17.93 -10.28 7.68
CA GLU A 368 18.73 -11.47 7.39
C GLU A 368 18.16 -12.65 8.19
N MET A 369 17.65 -13.64 7.47
CA MET A 369 17.14 -14.89 8.04
C MET A 369 17.15 -15.99 7.00
N SER A 370 17.20 -17.24 7.45
CA SER A 370 17.04 -18.41 6.57
C SER A 370 15.63 -18.45 5.99
N LEU A 371 15.46 -19.21 4.90
CA LEU A 371 14.12 -19.43 4.32
C LEU A 371 13.16 -20.08 5.33
N GLU A 372 13.64 -21.02 6.15
CA GLU A 372 12.82 -21.70 7.17
C GLU A 372 12.31 -20.71 8.25
N GLU A 373 13.20 -19.84 8.76
CA GLU A 373 12.84 -18.79 9.71
C GLU A 373 11.85 -17.80 9.08
N ARG A 374 12.06 -17.39 7.82
CA ARG A 374 11.17 -16.50 7.10
C ARG A 374 9.77 -17.11 6.93
N VAL A 375 9.69 -18.37 6.50
CA VAL A 375 8.41 -19.08 6.38
C VAL A 375 7.68 -19.16 7.73
N ALA A 376 8.41 -19.39 8.81
CA ALA A 376 7.81 -19.44 10.15
C ALA A 376 7.30 -18.07 10.61
N ASP A 377 8.07 -17.00 10.37
CA ASP A 377 7.70 -15.62 10.68
C ASP A 377 6.48 -15.18 9.86
N ASP A 378 6.50 -15.42 8.55
CA ASP A 378 5.41 -15.05 7.65
C ASP A 378 4.12 -15.81 8.01
N ARG A 379 4.20 -17.10 8.35
CA ARG A 379 3.03 -17.87 8.79
C ARG A 379 2.46 -17.35 10.11
N ALA A 380 3.30 -17.01 11.07
CA ALA A 380 2.87 -16.42 12.34
C ALA A 380 2.21 -15.04 12.10
N PHE A 381 2.76 -14.22 11.20
CA PHE A 381 2.18 -12.94 10.83
C PHE A 381 0.80 -13.11 10.17
N LEU A 382 0.68 -14.00 9.19
CA LEU A 382 -0.58 -14.25 8.46
C LEU A 382 -1.67 -14.85 9.36
N GLU A 383 -1.30 -15.70 10.33
CA GLU A 383 -2.27 -16.24 11.30
C GLU A 383 -2.87 -15.13 12.19
N ASN A 384 -2.11 -14.07 12.49
CA ASN A 384 -2.63 -12.90 13.22
C ASN A 384 -3.65 -12.08 12.42
N LEU A 385 -3.72 -12.25 11.10
CA LEU A 385 -4.70 -11.61 10.23
C LEU A 385 -5.99 -12.41 10.07
N ARG A 386 -6.08 -13.61 10.70
CA ARG A 386 -7.25 -14.46 10.57
C ARG A 386 -8.48 -13.82 11.19
N CYS A 387 -9.51 -13.66 10.38
CA CYS A 387 -10.82 -13.18 10.81
C CYS A 387 -11.55 -14.24 11.60
N THR A 388 -11.85 -13.95 12.87
CA THR A 388 -12.70 -14.83 13.68
C THR A 388 -14.18 -14.46 13.55
N PRO A 389 -15.12 -15.37 13.84
CA PRO A 389 -16.54 -15.05 13.86
C PRO A 389 -16.89 -13.88 14.79
N GLU A 390 -16.16 -13.73 15.90
CA GLU A 390 -16.33 -12.65 16.87
C GLU A 390 -15.91 -11.30 16.25
N MET A 391 -14.76 -11.24 15.58
CA MET A 391 -14.30 -10.03 14.88
C MET A 391 -15.29 -9.59 13.80
N ILE A 392 -15.80 -10.55 13.01
CA ILE A 392 -16.79 -10.26 11.96
C ILE A 392 -18.08 -9.71 12.58
N ALA A 393 -18.56 -10.30 13.67
CA ALA A 393 -19.75 -9.83 14.36
C ALA A 393 -19.59 -8.43 14.94
N GLU A 394 -18.44 -8.13 15.54
CA GLU A 394 -18.10 -6.82 16.08
C GLU A 394 -18.05 -5.75 14.98
N GLN A 395 -17.39 -6.04 13.86
CA GLN A 395 -17.29 -5.12 12.73
C GLN A 395 -18.66 -4.85 12.09
N ARG A 396 -19.52 -5.88 11.95
CA ARG A 396 -20.89 -5.69 11.46
C ARG A 396 -21.71 -4.79 12.37
N ALA A 397 -21.65 -5.01 13.69
CA ALA A 397 -22.33 -4.17 14.65
C ALA A 397 -21.82 -2.71 14.60
N ALA A 398 -20.54 -2.49 14.38
CA ALA A 398 -19.96 -1.15 14.21
C ALA A 398 -20.47 -0.45 12.95
N LEU A 399 -20.59 -1.16 11.83
CA LEU A 399 -21.14 -0.62 10.58
C LEU A 399 -22.63 -0.28 10.71
N GLU A 400 -23.43 -1.14 11.35
CA GLU A 400 -24.85 -0.89 11.62
C GLU A 400 -25.08 0.35 12.53
N ALA A 401 -24.15 0.62 13.44
CA ALA A 401 -24.25 1.79 14.33
C ALA A 401 -23.90 3.13 13.63
N GLN A 402 -23.26 3.09 12.46
CA GLN A 402 -22.87 4.25 11.66
C GLN A 402 -23.88 4.58 10.55
N SER A 403 -24.77 3.65 10.21
CA SER A 403 -25.84 3.80 9.19
C SER A 403 -27.09 4.44 9.80
#